data_5b07a64248e8218173fe128ef0409b60
#
_entry.id   5b07a64248e8218173fe128ef0409b60
#
_cell.length_a   1.000
_cell.length_b   1.000
_cell.length_c   1.000
_cell.angle_alpha   90.00
_cell.angle_beta   90.00
_cell.angle_gamma   90.00
#
_symmetry.space_group_name_H-M   'P 1'
#
loop_
_entity.id
_entity.type
_entity.pdbx_description
1 polymer ?
#
loop_
_entity_poly.entity_id
_entity_poly.type
_entity_poly.pdbx_seq_one_letter_code
_entity_poly.pdbx_strand_id
1 'polypeptide(L)'
;MRTALVTGGNRGIGREVCRALSALGDHVYLGSRDVVVGRRVARAIQSEGDIECVRLDVTSGEDVSALSEHVGENLDVLVNNAGIYNALPFRRLSVDDVRQSCETNMLGPFSLISEFLPKMNRRGQGRIINVSSGYGTFSDRISGPAAYGISKAALNALTVVASQEAEGNVEVNAVCPGWVRTDMGGDGAPRDVSEGADTIVWLATRPADGGRINGQLLRDRKVVQW
;
A
#
# COMPACT_ATOMS: atom_id res chain seq x y z
N MET A 1 -9.14 -12.62 15.00
CA MET A 1 -7.89 -12.52 14.20
C MET A 1 -8.26 -11.81 12.92
N ARG A 2 -7.58 -10.70 12.58
CA ARG A 2 -7.82 -9.98 11.32
C ARG A 2 -6.98 -10.59 10.21
N THR A 3 -7.41 -10.40 8.97
CA THR A 3 -6.69 -10.82 7.78
C THR A 3 -6.19 -9.58 7.03
N ALA A 4 -4.89 -9.51 6.77
CA ALA A 4 -4.24 -8.42 6.07
C ALA A 4 -3.55 -8.87 4.79
N LEU A 5 -3.63 -8.08 3.73
CA LEU A 5 -2.86 -8.24 2.50
C LEU A 5 -1.90 -7.05 2.34
N VAL A 6 -0.61 -7.33 2.15
CA VAL A 6 0.40 -6.31 1.88
C VAL A 6 1.06 -6.57 0.54
N THR A 7 0.86 -5.69 -0.43
CA THR A 7 1.49 -5.82 -1.75
C THR A 7 2.95 -5.39 -1.70
N GLY A 8 3.84 -6.08 -2.42
CA GLY A 8 5.27 -5.82 -2.35
C GLY A 8 5.87 -6.04 -0.96
N GLY A 9 5.34 -7.02 -0.21
CA GLY A 9 5.73 -7.34 1.17
C GLY A 9 7.11 -8.00 1.32
N ASN A 10 7.81 -8.24 0.22
CA ASN A 10 9.08 -8.98 0.23
C ASN A 10 10.31 -8.12 0.57
N ARG A 11 10.18 -6.79 0.71
CA ARG A 11 11.28 -5.87 1.04
C ARG A 11 10.79 -4.54 1.62
N GLY A 12 11.73 -3.75 2.15
CA GLY A 12 11.52 -2.36 2.57
C GLY A 12 10.34 -2.19 3.54
N ILE A 13 9.55 -1.14 3.31
CA ILE A 13 8.39 -0.79 4.13
C ILE A 13 7.36 -1.93 4.15
N GLY A 14 7.07 -2.55 2.99
CA GLY A 14 6.11 -3.64 2.91
C GLY A 14 6.48 -4.83 3.78
N ARG A 15 7.77 -5.22 3.82
CA ARG A 15 8.27 -6.28 4.71
C ARG A 15 8.06 -5.92 6.18
N GLU A 16 8.35 -4.69 6.55
CA GLU A 16 8.19 -4.22 7.94
C GLU A 16 6.72 -4.17 8.35
N VAL A 17 5.82 -3.73 7.45
CA VAL A 17 4.36 -3.78 7.68
C VAL A 17 3.90 -5.23 7.88
N CYS A 18 4.34 -6.17 7.03
CA CYS A 18 4.02 -7.60 7.20
C CYS A 18 4.47 -8.09 8.58
N ARG A 19 5.72 -7.81 8.97
CA ARG A 19 6.27 -8.20 10.28
C ARG A 19 5.46 -7.62 11.44
N ALA A 20 5.17 -6.33 11.39
CA ALA A 20 4.47 -5.64 12.46
C ALA A 20 3.02 -6.13 12.63
N LEU A 21 2.27 -6.32 11.53
CA LEU A 21 0.89 -6.83 11.57
C LEU A 21 0.84 -8.28 12.07
N SER A 22 1.74 -9.13 11.59
CA SER A 22 1.86 -10.53 12.00
C SER A 22 2.19 -10.64 13.51
N ALA A 23 3.13 -9.82 14.01
CA ALA A 23 3.46 -9.77 15.44
C ALA A 23 2.30 -9.27 16.33
N LEU A 24 1.34 -8.52 15.76
CA LEU A 24 0.11 -8.10 16.43
C LEU A 24 -1.03 -9.15 16.38
N GLY A 25 -0.75 -10.32 15.81
CA GLY A 25 -1.68 -11.46 15.74
C GLY A 25 -2.61 -11.44 14.53
N ASP A 26 -2.31 -10.66 13.50
CA ASP A 26 -3.02 -10.72 12.22
C ASP A 26 -2.52 -11.90 11.37
N HIS A 27 -3.41 -12.54 10.61
CA HIS A 27 -3.01 -13.39 9.49
C HIS A 27 -2.60 -12.51 8.31
N VAL A 28 -1.36 -12.62 7.83
CA VAL A 28 -0.81 -11.71 6.82
C VAL A 28 -0.51 -12.43 5.51
N TYR A 29 -1.18 -12.02 4.44
CA TYR A 29 -0.79 -12.35 3.06
C TYR A 29 0.31 -11.39 2.59
N LEU A 30 1.53 -11.93 2.43
CA LEU A 30 2.66 -11.22 1.84
C LEU A 30 2.62 -11.38 0.33
N GLY A 31 2.14 -10.35 -0.38
CA GLY A 31 2.10 -10.34 -1.85
C GLY A 31 3.48 -10.08 -2.45
N SER A 32 3.95 -10.98 -3.32
CA SER A 32 5.24 -10.84 -4.01
C SER A 32 5.18 -11.39 -5.44
N ARG A 33 5.75 -10.66 -6.41
CA ARG A 33 5.92 -11.15 -7.79
C ARG A 33 6.90 -12.32 -7.86
N ASP A 34 7.98 -12.24 -7.09
CA ASP A 34 8.94 -13.33 -6.91
C ASP A 34 8.56 -14.15 -5.67
N VAL A 35 7.90 -15.29 -5.92
CA VAL A 35 7.44 -16.19 -4.87
C VAL A 35 8.59 -16.80 -4.08
N VAL A 36 9.76 -17.01 -4.70
CA VAL A 36 10.93 -17.60 -4.02
C VAL A 36 11.45 -16.61 -2.97
N VAL A 37 11.62 -15.35 -3.37
CA VAL A 37 12.02 -14.28 -2.45
C VAL A 37 10.94 -14.05 -1.38
N GLY A 38 9.67 -13.99 -1.77
CA GLY A 38 8.55 -13.79 -0.85
C GLY A 38 8.45 -14.87 0.21
N ARG A 39 8.53 -16.15 -0.17
CA ARG A 39 8.54 -17.29 0.78
C ARG A 39 9.72 -17.28 1.75
N ARG A 40 10.91 -16.88 1.28
CA ARG A 40 12.07 -16.73 2.17
C ARG A 40 11.82 -15.64 3.22
N VAL A 41 11.25 -14.52 2.82
CA VAL A 41 10.90 -13.42 3.75
C VAL A 41 9.80 -13.84 4.72
N ALA A 42 8.73 -14.48 4.24
CA ALA A 42 7.66 -14.98 5.09
C ALA A 42 8.19 -15.95 6.16
N ARG A 43 9.05 -16.91 5.79
CA ARG A 43 9.70 -17.83 6.75
C ARG A 43 10.53 -17.11 7.80
N ALA A 44 11.21 -16.03 7.43
CA ALA A 44 12.03 -15.25 8.36
C ALA A 44 11.18 -14.48 9.38
N ILE A 45 9.92 -14.12 9.03
CA ILE A 45 8.96 -13.43 9.89
C ILE A 45 8.10 -14.43 10.69
N GLN A 46 7.92 -15.65 10.20
CA GLN A 46 6.98 -16.65 10.74
C GLN A 46 7.19 -16.98 12.22
N SER A 47 8.41 -16.78 12.77
CA SER A 47 8.67 -16.90 14.20
C SER A 47 8.00 -15.80 15.05
N GLU A 48 7.56 -14.71 14.43
CA GLU A 48 6.94 -13.56 15.08
C GLU A 48 5.39 -13.57 14.93
N GLY A 49 4.82 -14.40 14.01
CA GLY A 49 3.37 -14.46 13.81
C GLY A 49 2.95 -15.23 12.56
N ASP A 50 1.65 -15.16 12.24
CA ASP A 50 1.01 -15.89 11.14
C ASP A 50 1.14 -15.13 9.81
N ILE A 51 1.92 -15.68 8.89
CA ILE A 51 2.22 -15.05 7.59
C ILE A 51 2.35 -16.08 6.47
N GLU A 52 1.72 -15.79 5.35
CA GLU A 52 1.78 -16.58 4.12
C GLU A 52 2.24 -15.74 2.92
N CYS A 53 3.13 -16.29 2.10
CA CYS A 53 3.50 -15.64 0.84
C CYS A 53 2.55 -16.07 -0.27
N VAL A 54 1.92 -15.09 -0.91
CA VAL A 54 1.09 -15.27 -2.10
C VAL A 54 1.76 -14.64 -3.34
N ARG A 55 1.59 -15.31 -4.50
CA ARG A 55 2.00 -14.72 -5.77
C ARG A 55 1.11 -13.51 -6.07
N LEU A 56 1.71 -12.36 -6.35
CA LEU A 56 0.99 -11.17 -6.75
C LEU A 56 1.89 -10.22 -7.54
N ASP A 57 1.63 -10.14 -8.84
CA ASP A 57 1.98 -8.97 -9.66
C ASP A 57 0.75 -8.07 -9.75
N VAL A 58 0.83 -6.88 -9.17
CA VAL A 58 -0.30 -5.95 -9.12
C VAL A 58 -0.73 -5.43 -10.51
N THR A 59 0.12 -5.64 -11.53
CA THR A 59 -0.18 -5.29 -12.93
C THR A 59 -0.82 -6.45 -13.72
N SER A 60 -0.94 -7.63 -13.10
CA SER A 60 -1.57 -8.81 -13.70
C SER A 60 -3.01 -8.97 -13.18
N GLY A 61 -3.99 -8.79 -14.06
CA GLY A 61 -5.39 -9.05 -13.70
C GLY A 61 -5.64 -10.51 -13.29
N GLU A 62 -4.88 -11.46 -13.86
CA GLU A 62 -4.96 -12.88 -13.48
C GLU A 62 -4.48 -13.11 -12.04
N ASP A 63 -3.32 -12.54 -11.65
CA ASP A 63 -2.80 -12.67 -10.28
C ASP A 63 -3.77 -12.01 -9.27
N VAL A 64 -4.37 -10.84 -9.62
CA VAL A 64 -5.34 -10.14 -8.78
C VAL A 64 -6.62 -10.96 -8.60
N SER A 65 -7.18 -11.51 -9.66
CA SER A 65 -8.37 -12.37 -9.61
C SER A 65 -8.12 -13.64 -8.79
N ALA A 66 -7.03 -14.35 -9.05
CA ALA A 66 -6.68 -15.57 -8.32
C ALA A 66 -6.48 -15.29 -6.82
N LEU A 67 -5.85 -14.16 -6.49
CA LEU A 67 -5.69 -13.71 -5.11
C LEU A 67 -7.05 -13.39 -4.47
N SER A 68 -7.92 -12.69 -5.18
CA SER A 68 -9.26 -12.32 -4.70
C SER A 68 -10.13 -13.53 -4.39
N GLU A 69 -10.01 -14.60 -5.19
CA GLU A 69 -10.65 -15.89 -4.95
C GLU A 69 -10.05 -16.61 -3.73
N HIS A 70 -8.72 -16.64 -3.62
CA HIS A 70 -8.00 -17.30 -2.54
C HIS A 70 -8.28 -16.66 -1.16
N VAL A 71 -8.27 -15.34 -1.07
CA VAL A 71 -8.56 -14.57 0.16
C VAL A 71 -10.06 -14.56 0.47
N GLY A 72 -10.92 -14.63 -0.55
CA GLY A 72 -12.38 -14.63 -0.41
C GLY A 72 -12.93 -13.30 0.12
N GLU A 73 -13.91 -13.41 1.02
CA GLU A 73 -14.63 -12.26 1.59
C GLU A 73 -13.95 -11.65 2.83
N ASN A 74 -12.93 -12.31 3.40
CA ASN A 74 -12.49 -12.05 4.78
C ASN A 74 -11.29 -11.10 4.92
N LEU A 75 -10.99 -10.31 3.90
CA LEU A 75 -9.89 -9.34 4.00
C LEU A 75 -10.31 -8.13 4.85
N ASP A 76 -9.62 -7.89 5.97
CA ASP A 76 -9.86 -6.75 6.86
C ASP A 76 -8.97 -5.55 6.52
N VAL A 77 -7.75 -5.81 6.05
CA VAL A 77 -6.75 -4.77 5.77
C VAL A 77 -6.11 -5.02 4.40
N LEU A 78 -6.17 -4.03 3.52
CA LEU A 78 -5.44 -3.98 2.26
C LEU A 78 -4.40 -2.88 2.31
N VAL A 79 -3.10 -3.25 2.20
CA VAL A 79 -2.00 -2.29 2.09
C VAL A 79 -1.43 -2.32 0.68
N ASN A 80 -1.76 -1.33 -0.13
CA ASN A 80 -1.21 -1.10 -1.45
C ASN A 80 0.17 -0.42 -1.32
N ASN A 81 1.20 -1.26 -1.11
CA ASN A 81 2.59 -0.79 -0.93
C ASN A 81 3.46 -1.04 -2.16
N ALA A 82 3.14 -2.00 -3.01
CA ALA A 82 3.90 -2.24 -4.25
C ALA A 82 4.03 -0.96 -5.07
N GLY A 83 5.25 -0.67 -5.52
CA GLY A 83 5.50 0.53 -6.30
C GLY A 83 6.88 0.51 -6.96
N ILE A 84 7.00 1.32 -8.01
CA ILE A 84 8.26 1.58 -8.72
C ILE A 84 8.57 3.06 -8.70
N TYR A 85 9.86 3.37 -8.79
CA TYR A 85 10.39 4.73 -8.77
C TYR A 85 11.24 4.97 -10.01
N ASN A 86 10.71 5.74 -10.97
CA ASN A 86 11.46 6.17 -12.15
C ASN A 86 12.04 7.57 -11.88
N ALA A 87 13.37 7.65 -11.77
CA ALA A 87 14.10 8.87 -11.43
C ALA A 87 14.46 9.74 -12.64
N LEU A 88 14.03 9.38 -13.86
CA LEU A 88 14.34 10.14 -15.06
C LEU A 88 13.76 11.56 -14.99
N PRO A 89 14.52 12.60 -15.41
CA PRO A 89 13.98 13.95 -15.52
C PRO A 89 12.94 14.03 -16.63
N PHE A 90 11.95 14.91 -16.49
CA PHE A 90 10.80 15.03 -17.40
C PHE A 90 11.17 15.01 -18.89
N ARG A 91 12.20 15.76 -19.30
CA ARG A 91 12.65 15.84 -20.70
C ARG A 91 13.25 14.53 -21.27
N ARG A 92 13.49 13.51 -20.44
CA ARG A 92 14.03 12.21 -20.85
C ARG A 92 13.00 11.09 -20.71
N LEU A 93 11.81 11.40 -20.18
CA LEU A 93 10.74 10.43 -20.05
C LEU A 93 10.13 10.09 -21.42
N SER A 94 9.91 8.82 -21.64
CA SER A 94 9.01 8.31 -22.67
C SER A 94 7.58 8.16 -22.14
N VAL A 95 6.62 8.00 -23.03
CA VAL A 95 5.24 7.65 -22.66
C VAL A 95 5.20 6.32 -21.89
N ASP A 96 6.06 5.37 -22.24
CA ASP A 96 6.11 4.06 -21.59
C ASP A 96 6.64 4.15 -20.16
N ASP A 97 7.57 5.05 -19.86
CA ASP A 97 8.03 5.31 -18.47
C ASP A 97 6.88 5.79 -17.59
N VAL A 98 6.06 6.70 -18.11
CA VAL A 98 4.88 7.22 -17.39
C VAL A 98 3.83 6.11 -17.25
N ARG A 99 3.58 5.35 -18.34
CA ARG A 99 2.64 4.22 -18.34
C ARG A 99 3.01 3.18 -17.29
N GLN A 100 4.26 2.70 -17.26
CA GLN A 100 4.73 1.73 -16.27
C GLN A 100 4.57 2.24 -14.84
N SER A 101 4.88 3.53 -14.60
CA SER A 101 4.70 4.13 -13.29
C SER A 101 3.23 4.15 -12.87
N CYS A 102 2.32 4.49 -13.77
CA CYS A 102 0.88 4.48 -13.52
C CYS A 102 0.33 3.04 -13.38
N GLU A 103 0.77 2.11 -14.22
CA GLU A 103 0.37 0.69 -14.13
C GLU A 103 0.63 0.11 -12.75
N THR A 104 1.85 0.28 -12.23
CA THR A 104 2.20 -0.28 -10.94
C THR A 104 1.65 0.53 -9.76
N ASN A 105 1.82 1.87 -9.80
CA ASN A 105 1.61 2.71 -8.63
C ASN A 105 0.15 3.16 -8.45
N MET A 106 -0.70 3.06 -9.50
CA MET A 106 -2.09 3.51 -9.46
C MET A 106 -3.08 2.45 -9.97
N LEU A 107 -2.87 1.87 -11.18
CA LEU A 107 -3.81 0.88 -11.73
C LEU A 107 -3.77 -0.45 -10.95
N GLY A 108 -2.60 -0.87 -10.47
CA GLY A 108 -2.49 -2.01 -9.55
C GLY A 108 -3.34 -1.83 -8.28
N PRO A 109 -3.15 -0.74 -7.49
CA PRO A 109 -4.05 -0.39 -6.40
C PRO A 109 -5.52 -0.29 -6.80
N PHE A 110 -5.84 0.30 -7.96
CA PHE A 110 -7.22 0.38 -8.47
C PHE A 110 -7.84 -1.01 -8.61
N SER A 111 -7.13 -1.95 -9.24
CA SER A 111 -7.62 -3.33 -9.46
C SER A 111 -7.91 -4.03 -8.11
N LEU A 112 -6.99 -3.91 -7.15
CA LEU A 112 -7.18 -4.51 -5.81
C LEU A 112 -8.32 -3.82 -5.03
N ILE A 113 -8.45 -2.51 -5.11
CA ILE A 113 -9.55 -1.77 -4.48
C ILE A 113 -10.88 -2.20 -5.10
N SER A 114 -10.95 -2.33 -6.42
CA SER A 114 -12.17 -2.78 -7.14
C SER A 114 -12.61 -4.17 -6.72
N GLU A 115 -11.67 -5.07 -6.38
CA GLU A 115 -11.99 -6.42 -5.90
C GLU A 115 -12.42 -6.43 -4.42
N PHE A 116 -11.73 -5.70 -3.56
CA PHE A 116 -11.89 -5.86 -2.10
C PHE A 116 -12.81 -4.82 -1.46
N LEU A 117 -12.94 -3.61 -1.98
CA LEU A 117 -13.83 -2.58 -1.42
C LEU A 117 -15.30 -3.03 -1.38
N PRO A 118 -15.88 -3.63 -2.43
CA PRO A 118 -17.24 -4.15 -2.36
C PRO A 118 -17.42 -5.27 -1.33
N LYS A 119 -16.39 -6.13 -1.14
CA LYS A 119 -16.41 -7.19 -0.14
C LYS A 119 -16.36 -6.61 1.28
N MET A 120 -15.51 -5.61 1.52
CA MET A 120 -15.42 -4.89 2.79
C MET A 120 -16.73 -4.14 3.10
N ASN A 121 -17.36 -3.49 2.10
CA ASN A 121 -18.63 -2.79 2.26
C ASN A 121 -19.75 -3.75 2.68
N ARG A 122 -19.85 -4.95 2.05
CA ARG A 122 -20.84 -5.97 2.47
C ARG A 122 -20.68 -6.40 3.93
N ARG A 123 -19.44 -6.43 4.44
CA ARG A 123 -19.16 -6.75 5.85
C ARG A 123 -19.30 -5.54 6.78
N GLY A 124 -19.40 -4.34 6.21
CA GLY A 124 -19.50 -3.09 6.96
C GLY A 124 -18.20 -2.67 7.67
N GLN A 125 -17.06 -3.29 7.35
CA GLN A 125 -15.76 -2.97 7.95
C GLN A 125 -14.58 -3.31 7.04
N GLY A 126 -13.53 -2.50 7.09
CA GLY A 126 -12.29 -2.70 6.35
C GLY A 126 -11.36 -1.49 6.41
N ARG A 127 -10.08 -1.72 6.11
CA ARG A 127 -9.06 -0.68 6.01
C ARG A 127 -8.29 -0.84 4.71
N ILE A 128 -8.32 0.18 3.87
CA ILE A 128 -7.52 0.25 2.64
C ILE A 128 -6.50 1.38 2.81
N ILE A 129 -5.21 1.04 2.73
CA ILE A 129 -4.12 1.97 2.93
C ILE A 129 -3.26 1.99 1.67
N ASN A 130 -3.22 3.12 0.98
CA ASN A 130 -2.42 3.34 -0.20
C ASN A 130 -1.09 4.01 0.19
N VAL A 131 0.05 3.34 -0.03
CA VAL A 131 1.37 3.93 0.23
C VAL A 131 1.70 4.91 -0.88
N SER A 132 1.47 6.19 -0.58
CA SER A 132 1.68 7.32 -1.49
C SER A 132 3.01 8.04 -1.18
N SER A 133 3.08 9.32 -1.52
CA SER A 133 4.25 10.16 -1.35
C SER A 133 3.87 11.64 -1.32
N GLY A 134 4.63 12.47 -0.61
CA GLY A 134 4.56 13.92 -0.74
C GLY A 134 4.86 14.41 -2.17
N TYR A 135 5.62 13.64 -2.95
CA TYR A 135 5.85 13.97 -4.37
C TYR A 135 4.58 13.89 -5.24
N GLY A 136 3.49 13.32 -4.75
CA GLY A 136 2.18 13.30 -5.41
C GLY A 136 1.21 14.35 -4.91
N THR A 137 1.61 15.29 -4.05
CA THR A 137 0.74 16.33 -3.52
C THR A 137 0.84 17.63 -4.32
N PHE A 138 -0.29 18.29 -4.57
CA PHE A 138 -0.31 19.61 -5.20
C PHE A 138 0.16 20.70 -4.22
N SER A 139 -0.01 20.53 -2.92
CA SER A 139 0.52 21.42 -1.89
C SER A 139 2.05 21.51 -1.96
N ASP A 140 2.74 20.39 -2.26
CA ASP A 140 4.18 20.34 -2.49
C ASP A 140 4.55 20.49 -3.98
N ARG A 141 3.61 20.92 -4.84
CA ARG A 141 3.78 21.22 -6.27
C ARG A 141 4.24 20.01 -7.10
N ILE A 142 3.85 18.78 -6.70
CA ILE A 142 4.27 17.52 -7.34
C ILE A 142 5.79 17.54 -7.57
N SER A 143 6.53 17.75 -6.50
CA SER A 143 7.99 17.79 -6.53
C SER A 143 8.59 16.40 -6.76
N GLY A 144 9.83 16.32 -7.25
CA GLY A 144 10.52 15.05 -7.49
C GLY A 144 10.41 14.54 -8.93
N PRO A 145 10.72 13.25 -9.18
CA PRO A 145 10.71 12.68 -10.52
C PRO A 145 9.29 12.64 -11.10
N ALA A 146 9.13 13.12 -12.34
CA ALA A 146 7.83 13.44 -12.90
C ALA A 146 6.92 12.20 -13.05
N ALA A 147 7.41 11.08 -13.61
CA ALA A 147 6.60 9.87 -13.77
C ALA A 147 6.12 9.32 -12.42
N TYR A 148 7.00 9.34 -11.42
CA TYR A 148 6.66 8.92 -10.07
C TYR A 148 5.65 9.88 -9.42
N GLY A 149 5.92 11.19 -9.44
CA GLY A 149 5.03 12.21 -8.88
C GLY A 149 3.63 12.16 -9.49
N ILE A 150 3.53 12.07 -10.84
CA ILE A 150 2.26 11.92 -11.56
C ILE A 150 1.52 10.65 -11.10
N SER A 151 2.19 9.51 -11.01
CA SER A 151 1.55 8.26 -10.58
C SER A 151 1.07 8.31 -9.12
N LYS A 152 1.80 9.00 -8.23
CA LYS A 152 1.39 9.18 -6.83
C LYS A 152 0.27 10.21 -6.66
N ALA A 153 0.23 11.25 -7.50
CA ALA A 153 -0.91 12.16 -7.56
C ALA A 153 -2.19 11.43 -8.03
N ALA A 154 -2.06 10.57 -9.03
CA ALA A 154 -3.16 9.73 -9.48
C ALA A 154 -3.63 8.73 -8.39
N LEU A 155 -2.71 8.15 -7.61
CA LEU A 155 -3.03 7.30 -6.46
C LEU A 155 -3.74 8.09 -5.34
N ASN A 156 -3.35 9.35 -5.12
CA ASN A 156 -4.02 10.25 -4.19
C ASN A 156 -5.47 10.51 -4.63
N ALA A 157 -5.67 10.83 -5.91
CA ALA A 157 -7.01 10.99 -6.49
C ALA A 157 -7.86 9.72 -6.36
N LEU A 158 -7.28 8.55 -6.69
CA LEU A 158 -7.93 7.25 -6.48
C LEU A 158 -8.35 7.04 -5.03
N THR A 159 -7.51 7.41 -4.06
CA THR A 159 -7.82 7.29 -2.63
C THR A 159 -9.06 8.10 -2.26
N VAL A 160 -9.14 9.35 -2.74
CA VAL A 160 -10.31 10.22 -2.49
C VAL A 160 -11.57 9.64 -3.11
N VAL A 161 -11.52 9.21 -4.38
CA VAL A 161 -12.68 8.63 -5.08
C VAL A 161 -13.13 7.34 -4.39
N ALA A 162 -12.22 6.41 -4.12
CA ALA A 162 -12.55 5.16 -3.45
C ALA A 162 -13.11 5.36 -2.02
N SER A 163 -12.66 6.42 -1.33
CA SER A 163 -13.19 6.74 -0.01
C SER A 163 -14.64 7.20 0.00
N GLN A 164 -15.14 7.75 -1.12
CA GLN A 164 -16.54 8.16 -1.29
C GLN A 164 -17.47 6.95 -1.45
N GLU A 165 -16.92 5.82 -1.94
CA GLU A 165 -17.64 4.56 -2.10
C GLU A 165 -17.56 3.66 -0.84
N ALA A 166 -16.81 4.09 0.18
CA ALA A 166 -16.60 3.32 1.41
C ALA A 166 -17.79 3.46 2.36
N GLU A 167 -18.44 2.33 2.68
CA GLU A 167 -19.64 2.25 3.51
C GLU A 167 -19.32 1.74 4.93
N GLY A 168 -20.20 2.05 5.88
CA GLY A 168 -20.07 1.60 7.27
C GLY A 168 -18.74 2.04 7.91
N ASN A 169 -18.01 1.08 8.48
CA ASN A 169 -16.69 1.29 9.08
C ASN A 169 -15.54 0.98 8.11
N VAL A 170 -15.79 1.06 6.79
CA VAL A 170 -14.73 0.95 5.80
C VAL A 170 -14.04 2.31 5.65
N GLU A 171 -12.71 2.31 5.67
CA GLU A 171 -11.89 3.50 5.50
C GLU A 171 -10.84 3.29 4.41
N VAL A 172 -10.68 4.29 3.53
CA VAL A 172 -9.68 4.31 2.47
C VAL A 172 -8.82 5.55 2.63
N ASN A 173 -7.52 5.36 2.90
CA ASN A 173 -6.59 6.46 3.16
C ASN A 173 -5.27 6.27 2.42
N ALA A 174 -4.54 7.35 2.23
CA ALA A 174 -3.17 7.34 1.73
C ALA A 174 -2.18 7.65 2.86
N VAL A 175 -0.97 7.08 2.77
CA VAL A 175 0.13 7.38 3.68
C VAL A 175 1.35 7.82 2.89
N CYS A 176 1.93 8.96 3.27
CA CYS A 176 3.26 9.33 2.86
C CYS A 176 4.26 8.86 3.94
N PRO A 177 5.09 7.85 3.68
CA PRO A 177 6.02 7.30 4.69
C PRO A 177 7.21 8.22 4.96
N GLY A 178 7.39 9.30 4.18
CA GLY A 178 8.59 10.12 4.16
C GLY A 178 9.70 9.50 3.33
N TRP A 179 10.94 9.97 3.49
CA TRP A 179 12.12 9.43 2.82
C TRP A 179 12.77 8.36 3.71
N VAL A 180 12.56 7.09 3.31
CA VAL A 180 12.85 5.91 4.12
C VAL A 180 14.00 5.11 3.53
N ARG A 181 14.91 4.61 4.35
CA ARG A 181 16.09 3.81 4.03
C ARG A 181 15.67 2.42 3.54
N THR A 182 15.54 2.31 2.23
CA THR A 182 15.13 1.11 1.48
C THR A 182 15.92 1.09 0.16
N ASP A 183 15.81 0.00 -0.61
CA ASP A 183 16.41 -0.06 -1.96
C ASP A 183 15.93 1.12 -2.85
N MET A 184 14.72 1.61 -2.64
CA MET A 184 14.16 2.74 -3.38
C MET A 184 14.68 4.08 -2.85
N GLY A 185 14.79 4.24 -1.54
CA GLY A 185 15.18 5.50 -0.89
C GLY A 185 16.68 5.71 -0.79
N GLY A 186 17.46 4.62 -0.87
CA GLY A 186 18.92 4.65 -0.70
C GLY A 186 19.36 4.83 0.76
N ASP A 187 20.68 4.66 0.98
CA ASP A 187 21.30 4.70 2.32
C ASP A 187 21.28 6.10 2.97
N GLY A 188 21.19 7.15 2.15
CA GLY A 188 21.13 8.53 2.62
C GLY A 188 19.79 8.95 3.21
N ALA A 189 18.78 8.11 3.16
CA ALA A 189 17.46 8.42 3.72
C ALA A 189 17.53 8.51 5.26
N PRO A 190 16.90 9.54 5.87
CA PRO A 190 16.99 9.78 7.31
C PRO A 190 16.13 8.84 8.14
N ARG A 191 15.07 8.27 7.55
CA ARG A 191 14.09 7.45 8.29
C ARG A 191 14.40 5.97 8.16
N ASP A 192 14.20 5.23 9.24
CA ASP A 192 14.22 3.77 9.22
C ASP A 192 12.91 3.19 8.64
N VAL A 193 12.96 1.92 8.25
CA VAL A 193 11.77 1.22 7.72
C VAL A 193 10.64 1.12 8.74
N SER A 194 10.95 1.02 10.02
CA SER A 194 9.99 1.02 11.13
C SER A 194 9.25 2.36 11.24
N GLU A 195 9.95 3.48 11.10
CA GLU A 195 9.34 4.81 11.06
C GLU A 195 8.45 5.00 9.83
N GLY A 196 8.90 4.46 8.66
CA GLY A 196 8.12 4.49 7.43
C GLY A 196 6.85 3.63 7.50
N ALA A 197 6.86 2.54 8.25
CA ALA A 197 5.73 1.64 8.45
C ALA A 197 4.73 2.12 9.52
N ASP A 198 5.17 2.96 10.46
CA ASP A 198 4.40 3.31 11.65
C ASP A 198 2.97 3.79 11.36
N THR A 199 2.80 4.78 10.51
CA THR A 199 1.47 5.33 10.18
C THR A 199 0.60 4.30 9.45
N ILE A 200 1.21 3.43 8.63
CA ILE A 200 0.50 2.36 7.91
C ILE A 200 -0.05 1.35 8.91
N VAL A 201 0.79 0.86 9.82
CA VAL A 201 0.40 -0.10 10.87
C VAL A 201 -0.64 0.51 11.80
N TRP A 202 -0.45 1.76 12.20
CA TRP A 202 -1.43 2.47 13.03
C TRP A 202 -2.80 2.57 12.35
N LEU A 203 -2.90 2.95 11.07
CA LEU A 203 -4.17 2.97 10.34
C LEU A 203 -4.80 1.58 10.23
N ALA A 204 -4.00 0.55 9.96
CA ALA A 204 -4.45 -0.83 9.84
C ALA A 204 -5.05 -1.36 11.15
N THR A 205 -4.57 -0.87 12.29
CA THR A 205 -4.89 -1.44 13.61
C THR A 205 -5.81 -0.55 14.45
N ARG A 206 -6.21 0.62 13.93
CA ARG A 206 -7.10 1.52 14.67
C ARG A 206 -8.43 0.85 15.03
N PRO A 207 -8.91 1.03 16.26
CA PRO A 207 -10.23 0.57 16.64
C PRO A 207 -11.31 1.37 15.92
N ALA A 208 -12.47 0.73 15.68
CA ALA A 208 -13.58 1.34 14.95
C ALA A 208 -14.19 2.57 15.68
N ASP A 209 -14.08 2.62 17.00
CA ASP A 209 -14.56 3.70 17.86
C ASP A 209 -13.59 4.89 17.99
N GLY A 210 -12.39 4.79 17.40
CA GLY A 210 -11.35 5.84 17.42
C GLY A 210 -11.64 7.06 16.53
N GLY A 211 -12.87 7.23 16.06
CA GLY A 211 -13.28 8.25 15.09
C GLY A 211 -12.91 7.85 13.65
N ARG A 212 -13.71 8.27 12.66
CA ARG A 212 -13.50 7.91 11.26
C ARG A 212 -12.40 8.78 10.64
N ILE A 213 -11.41 8.13 10.02
CA ILE A 213 -10.42 8.78 9.15
C ILE A 213 -10.61 8.18 7.76
N ASN A 214 -11.11 8.97 6.81
CA ASN A 214 -11.41 8.48 5.48
C ASN A 214 -11.12 9.54 4.42
N GLY A 215 -10.54 9.15 3.29
CA GLY A 215 -10.18 10.04 2.19
C GLY A 215 -9.07 11.02 2.54
N GLN A 216 -8.13 10.65 3.40
CA GLN A 216 -7.07 11.52 3.88
C GLN A 216 -5.69 11.02 3.43
N LEU A 217 -4.75 11.97 3.25
CA LEU A 217 -3.32 11.68 3.20
C LEU A 217 -2.71 11.91 4.58
N LEU A 218 -1.97 10.92 5.10
CA LEU A 218 -1.35 11.02 6.41
C LEU A 218 0.18 10.87 6.33
N ARG A 219 0.87 11.58 7.22
CA ARG A 219 2.28 11.38 7.56
C ARG A 219 2.43 11.53 9.08
N ASP A 220 3.17 10.63 9.72
CA ASP A 220 3.42 10.65 11.16
C ASP A 220 2.11 10.75 11.98
N ARG A 221 1.10 9.96 11.54
CA ARG A 221 -0.25 9.88 12.11
C ARG A 221 -1.04 11.21 12.06
N LYS A 222 -0.59 12.17 11.26
CA LYS A 222 -1.23 13.47 11.08
C LYS A 222 -1.69 13.63 9.64
N VAL A 223 -2.84 14.26 9.46
CA VAL A 223 -3.34 14.63 8.13
C VAL A 223 -2.43 15.68 7.52
N VAL A 224 -2.05 15.48 6.27
CA VAL A 224 -1.33 16.44 5.44
C VAL A 224 -2.19 16.84 4.24
N GLN A 225 -1.95 18.02 3.69
CA GLN A 225 -2.71 18.49 2.53
C GLN A 225 -2.31 17.74 1.26
N TRP A 226 -3.30 17.55 0.39
CA TRP A 226 -3.12 16.96 -0.94
C TRP A 226 -2.28 17.82 -1.88
#